data_c764e52535362375f8cc3e0dca710235
#
_entry.id   c764e52535362375f8cc3e0dca710235
#
_cell.length_a   1.000
_cell.length_b   1.000
_cell.length_c   1.000
_cell.angle_alpha   90.00
_cell.angle_beta   90.00
_cell.angle_gamma   90.00
#
_symmetry.space_group_name_H-M   'P 1'
#
loop_
_entity.id
_entity.type
_entity.pdbx_description
1 polymer ?
#
loop_
_entity_poly.entity_id
_entity_poly.type
_entity_poly.pdbx_seq_one_letter_code
_entity_poly.pdbx_strand_id
1 'polypeptide(L)'
;VRVGLELFDLLVQRALMREGLILKLSCPDKHGLVAQIANHASEFSANLVEFNQFTEQKRGVFYSRLEIDTESLEVSIDDFIASFEVLGRAIKADWHFRRLPYKMRTAVLVTKTDHCLNEILWRTKLGEMPIEITSVIGNRPDCKEIAENAG
;
A
#
# COMPACT_ATOMS: atom_id res chain seq x y z
N VAL A 1 9.00 18.96 25.17
CA VAL A 1 8.55 17.58 24.95
C VAL A 1 7.19 17.54 24.23
N ARG A 2 6.25 18.49 24.48
CA ARG A 2 4.91 18.52 23.83
C ARG A 2 4.97 18.84 22.33
N VAL A 3 5.84 19.75 21.91
CA VAL A 3 5.99 20.19 20.50
C VAL A 3 6.47 19.07 19.58
N GLY A 4 7.28 18.15 20.09
CA GLY A 4 7.78 17.02 19.29
C GLY A 4 6.70 15.95 18.98
N LEU A 5 5.76 15.73 19.90
CA LEU A 5 4.65 14.78 19.70
C LEU A 5 3.62 15.34 18.68
N GLU A 6 3.28 16.62 18.77
CA GLU A 6 2.36 17.27 17.83
C GLU A 6 2.93 17.31 16.41
N LEU A 7 4.23 17.55 16.27
CA LEU A 7 4.90 17.52 14.96
C LEU A 7 4.98 16.11 14.40
N PHE A 8 5.21 15.10 15.24
CA PHE A 8 5.23 13.70 14.84
C PHE A 8 3.84 13.23 14.40
N ASP A 9 2.79 13.56 15.16
CA ASP A 9 1.41 13.27 14.79
C ASP A 9 0.99 13.95 13.48
N LEU A 10 1.40 15.21 13.28
CA LEU A 10 1.14 15.95 12.05
C LEU A 10 1.85 15.31 10.84
N LEU A 11 3.09 14.86 11.02
CA LEU A 11 3.85 14.17 9.97
C LEU A 11 3.26 12.80 9.64
N VAL A 12 2.81 12.05 10.65
CA VAL A 12 2.13 10.76 10.47
C VAL A 12 0.78 10.95 9.77
N GLN A 13 -0.02 11.94 10.20
CA GLN A 13 -1.28 12.28 9.54
C GLN A 13 -1.08 12.75 8.10
N ARG A 14 -0.04 13.55 7.85
CA ARG A 14 0.29 14.00 6.49
C ARG A 14 0.73 12.85 5.60
N ALA A 15 1.50 11.89 6.13
CA ALA A 15 1.88 10.68 5.41
C ALA A 15 0.68 9.78 5.09
N LEU A 16 -0.31 9.69 6.01
CA LEU A 16 -1.54 8.91 5.85
C LEU A 16 -2.57 9.56 4.91
N MET A 17 -2.54 10.91 4.78
CA MET A 17 -3.45 11.69 3.93
C MET A 17 -2.85 12.05 2.57
N ARG A 18 -1.62 11.60 2.29
CA ARG A 18 -0.92 11.92 1.05
C ARG A 18 -1.67 11.34 -0.15
N GLU A 19 -1.98 12.19 -1.11
CA GLU A 19 -2.46 11.73 -2.40
C GLU A 19 -1.32 11.05 -3.15
N GLY A 20 -1.63 9.92 -3.77
CA GLY A 20 -0.63 9.14 -4.45
C GLY A 20 -1.20 7.90 -5.11
N LEU A 21 -0.32 7.11 -5.70
CA LEU A 21 -0.64 5.84 -6.32
C LEU A 21 0.27 4.74 -5.79
N ILE A 22 -0.31 3.57 -5.59
CA ILE A 22 0.45 2.33 -5.44
C ILE A 22 0.30 1.52 -6.72
N LEU A 23 1.42 1.27 -7.40
CA LEU A 23 1.50 0.31 -8.49
C LEU A 23 2.05 -1.00 -7.96
N LYS A 24 1.30 -2.08 -8.16
CA LYS A 24 1.80 -3.46 -8.01
C LYS A 24 1.84 -4.10 -9.38
N LEU A 25 2.93 -4.77 -9.70
CA LEU A 25 3.04 -5.50 -10.95
C LEU A 25 3.83 -6.79 -10.79
N SER A 26 3.55 -7.74 -11.67
CA SER A 26 4.35 -8.94 -11.89
C SER A 26 4.52 -9.20 -13.39
N CYS A 27 5.72 -9.62 -13.80
CA CYS A 27 6.01 -9.91 -15.20
C CYS A 27 7.14 -10.95 -15.32
N PRO A 28 7.36 -11.55 -16.50
CA PRO A 28 8.55 -12.34 -16.75
C PRO A 28 9.82 -11.53 -16.49
N ASP A 29 10.77 -12.08 -15.72
CA ASP A 29 12.01 -11.40 -15.39
C ASP A 29 12.88 -11.17 -16.62
N LYS A 30 13.40 -9.95 -16.78
CA LYS A 30 14.35 -9.57 -17.83
C LYS A 30 15.17 -8.35 -17.41
N HIS A 31 16.31 -8.17 -18.06
CA HIS A 31 17.14 -7.01 -17.84
C HIS A 31 16.41 -5.69 -18.16
N GLY A 32 16.65 -4.66 -17.33
CA GLY A 32 16.19 -3.30 -17.55
C GLY A 32 14.75 -3.00 -17.15
N LEU A 33 14.04 -3.92 -16.47
CA LEU A 33 12.66 -3.68 -16.01
C LEU A 33 12.56 -2.47 -15.08
N VAL A 34 13.45 -2.40 -14.09
CA VAL A 34 13.48 -1.27 -13.13
C VAL A 34 13.68 0.05 -13.85
N ALA A 35 14.61 0.10 -14.82
CA ALA A 35 14.87 1.31 -15.59
C ALA A 35 13.66 1.71 -16.45
N GLN A 36 12.99 0.74 -17.10
CA GLN A 36 11.80 1.02 -17.91
C GLN A 36 10.65 1.58 -17.07
N ILE A 37 10.42 1.01 -15.89
CA ILE A 37 9.37 1.43 -14.97
C ILE A 37 9.69 2.83 -14.39
N ALA A 38 10.93 3.06 -13.97
CA ALA A 38 11.36 4.33 -13.41
C ALA A 38 11.36 5.44 -14.46
N ASN A 39 11.78 5.14 -15.72
CA ASN A 39 11.73 6.10 -16.82
C ASN A 39 10.28 6.49 -17.16
N HIS A 40 9.36 5.52 -17.18
CA HIS A 40 7.94 5.81 -17.39
C HIS A 40 7.41 6.80 -16.35
N ALA A 41 7.71 6.58 -15.06
CA ALA A 41 7.32 7.53 -14.01
C ALA A 41 7.95 8.92 -14.25
N SER A 42 9.23 8.96 -14.59
CA SER A 42 9.97 10.21 -14.85
C SER A 42 9.45 10.99 -16.05
N GLU A 43 8.98 10.34 -17.11
CA GLU A 43 8.38 10.96 -18.30
C GLU A 43 7.14 11.80 -17.98
N PHE A 44 6.45 11.49 -16.89
CA PHE A 44 5.27 12.20 -16.41
C PHE A 44 5.55 13.05 -15.16
N SER A 45 6.82 13.29 -14.83
CA SER A 45 7.25 14.02 -13.63
C SER A 45 6.75 13.40 -12.31
N ALA A 46 6.42 12.09 -12.33
CA ALA A 46 5.99 11.36 -11.15
C ALA A 46 7.18 11.05 -10.23
N ASN A 47 7.07 11.40 -8.95
CA ASN A 47 8.11 11.11 -7.97
C ASN A 47 7.87 9.73 -7.32
N LEU A 48 8.89 8.86 -7.37
CA LEU A 48 8.87 7.55 -6.73
C LEU A 48 9.28 7.70 -5.26
N VAL A 49 8.34 7.49 -4.35
CA VAL A 49 8.56 7.56 -2.89
C VAL A 49 9.18 6.28 -2.38
N GLU A 50 8.71 5.15 -2.89
CA GLU A 50 9.17 3.82 -2.52
C GLU A 50 9.18 2.92 -3.75
N PHE A 51 10.24 2.11 -3.87
CA PHE A 51 10.36 1.12 -4.93
C PHE A 51 10.89 -0.19 -4.36
N ASN A 52 10.00 -1.13 -4.11
CA ASN A 52 10.33 -2.47 -3.68
C ASN A 52 10.22 -3.44 -4.84
N GLN A 53 11.18 -4.35 -4.94
CA GLN A 53 11.20 -5.38 -5.97
C GLN A 53 11.68 -6.72 -5.41
N PHE A 54 11.23 -7.78 -6.05
CA PHE A 54 11.65 -9.15 -5.77
C PHE A 54 11.61 -9.98 -7.05
N THR A 55 12.66 -10.74 -7.33
CA THR A 55 12.66 -11.71 -8.42
C THR A 55 12.64 -13.13 -7.87
N GLU A 56 11.61 -13.88 -8.23
CA GLU A 56 11.54 -15.31 -7.97
C GLU A 56 12.33 -16.05 -9.02
N GLN A 57 13.60 -16.33 -8.72
CA GLN A 57 14.55 -16.93 -9.70
C GLN A 57 14.08 -18.27 -10.25
N LYS A 58 13.44 -19.13 -9.43
CA LYS A 58 12.98 -20.45 -9.87
C LYS A 58 11.92 -20.39 -10.95
N ARG A 59 11.06 -19.38 -10.92
CA ARG A 59 9.98 -19.16 -11.89
C ARG A 59 10.30 -18.12 -12.94
N GLY A 60 11.39 -17.37 -12.76
CA GLY A 60 11.74 -16.27 -13.64
C GLY A 60 10.68 -15.16 -13.63
N VAL A 61 10.11 -14.84 -12.45
CA VAL A 61 9.08 -13.83 -12.31
C VAL A 61 9.62 -12.67 -11.48
N PHE A 62 9.49 -11.49 -12.04
CA PHE A 62 9.76 -10.22 -11.36
C PHE A 62 8.47 -9.68 -10.74
N TYR A 63 8.54 -9.26 -9.48
CA TYR A 63 7.48 -8.59 -8.73
C TYR A 63 7.95 -7.22 -8.30
N SER A 64 7.07 -6.24 -8.36
CA SER A 64 7.38 -4.90 -7.88
C SER A 64 6.18 -4.22 -7.23
N ARG A 65 6.46 -3.40 -6.21
CA ARG A 65 5.54 -2.46 -5.59
C ARG A 65 6.19 -1.08 -5.57
N LEU A 66 5.51 -0.13 -6.17
CA LEU A 66 5.92 1.27 -6.18
C LEU A 66 4.90 2.10 -5.45
N GLU A 67 5.39 3.10 -4.72
CA GLU A 67 4.58 4.20 -4.21
C GLU A 67 4.99 5.48 -4.93
N ILE A 68 4.01 6.10 -5.55
CA ILE A 68 4.18 7.21 -6.47
C ILE A 68 3.47 8.42 -5.88
N ASP A 69 4.20 9.51 -5.70
CA ASP A 69 3.65 10.81 -5.36
C ASP A 69 3.06 11.45 -6.62
N THR A 70 1.84 11.93 -6.49
CA THR A 70 1.11 12.52 -7.61
C THR A 70 1.10 14.05 -7.62
N GLU A 71 1.71 14.70 -6.61
CA GLU A 71 1.74 16.18 -6.53
C GLU A 71 2.49 16.84 -7.70
N SER A 72 3.50 16.14 -8.23
CA SER A 72 4.35 16.64 -9.33
C SER A 72 3.91 16.18 -10.71
N LEU A 73 2.84 15.39 -10.83
CA LEU A 73 2.35 14.92 -12.13
C LEU A 73 1.96 16.07 -13.03
N GLU A 74 2.44 16.05 -14.28
CA GLU A 74 2.09 17.03 -15.32
C GLU A 74 0.79 16.67 -16.05
N VAL A 75 0.22 15.52 -15.77
CA VAL A 75 -1.02 15.00 -16.36
C VAL A 75 -2.00 14.59 -15.25
N SER A 76 -3.23 14.30 -15.63
CA SER A 76 -4.20 13.76 -14.66
C SER A 76 -3.78 12.35 -14.18
N ILE A 77 -4.19 11.98 -12.97
CA ILE A 77 -3.93 10.64 -12.42
C ILE A 77 -4.49 9.55 -13.35
N ASP A 78 -5.64 9.79 -13.97
CA ASP A 78 -6.26 8.83 -14.88
C ASP A 78 -5.45 8.68 -16.18
N ASP A 79 -4.93 9.77 -16.73
CA ASP A 79 -4.06 9.74 -17.91
C ASP A 79 -2.74 9.05 -17.62
N PHE A 80 -2.16 9.29 -16.43
CA PHE A 80 -0.96 8.58 -15.99
C PHE A 80 -1.19 7.07 -15.86
N ILE A 81 -2.31 6.64 -15.23
CA ILE A 81 -2.67 5.24 -15.12
C ILE A 81 -2.87 4.62 -16.52
N ALA A 82 -3.56 5.32 -17.41
CA ALA A 82 -3.80 4.85 -18.77
C ALA A 82 -2.51 4.74 -19.59
N SER A 83 -1.57 5.67 -19.43
CA SER A 83 -0.29 5.66 -20.14
C SER A 83 0.56 4.41 -19.84
N PHE A 84 0.42 3.85 -18.63
CA PHE A 84 1.17 2.65 -18.23
C PHE A 84 0.78 1.41 -19.05
N GLU A 85 -0.40 1.40 -19.68
CA GLU A 85 -0.89 0.26 -20.47
C GLU A 85 0.10 -0.13 -21.58
N VAL A 86 0.73 0.84 -22.22
CA VAL A 86 1.71 0.60 -23.29
C VAL A 86 2.92 -0.15 -22.75
N LEU A 87 3.49 0.35 -21.64
CA LEU A 87 4.62 -0.30 -20.97
C LEU A 87 4.22 -1.66 -20.40
N GLY A 88 3.10 -1.74 -19.68
CA GLY A 88 2.61 -2.97 -19.07
C GLY A 88 2.47 -4.10 -20.09
N ARG A 89 1.87 -3.82 -21.24
CA ARG A 89 1.76 -4.79 -22.35
C ARG A 89 3.12 -5.16 -22.95
N ALA A 90 4.01 -4.19 -23.14
CA ALA A 90 5.34 -4.44 -23.71
C ALA A 90 6.22 -5.35 -22.84
N ILE A 91 6.07 -5.24 -21.51
CA ILE A 91 6.78 -6.10 -20.56
C ILE A 91 5.98 -7.35 -20.17
N LYS A 92 4.79 -7.55 -20.73
CA LYS A 92 3.85 -8.64 -20.41
C LYS A 92 3.53 -8.73 -18.92
N ALA A 93 3.31 -7.56 -18.30
CA ALA A 93 2.97 -7.47 -16.90
C ALA A 93 1.48 -7.77 -16.66
N ASP A 94 1.22 -8.33 -15.49
CA ASP A 94 -0.04 -8.18 -14.78
C ASP A 94 0.15 -7.05 -13.76
N TRP A 95 -0.71 -6.01 -13.78
CA TRP A 95 -0.52 -4.83 -12.95
C TRP A 95 -1.83 -4.28 -12.41
N HIS A 96 -1.71 -3.60 -11.28
CA HIS A 96 -2.83 -2.96 -10.63
C HIS A 96 -2.39 -1.64 -9.97
N PHE A 97 -3.12 -0.56 -10.28
CA PHE A 97 -2.99 0.71 -9.58
C PHE A 97 -4.02 0.84 -8.46
N ARG A 98 -3.61 1.48 -7.36
CA ARG A 98 -4.48 1.84 -6.26
C ARG A 98 -4.21 3.29 -5.85
N ARG A 99 -5.27 4.10 -5.74
CA ARG A 99 -5.15 5.48 -5.28
C ARG A 99 -5.03 5.54 -3.75
N LEU A 100 -4.23 6.46 -3.27
CA LEU A 100 -4.12 6.81 -1.84
C LEU A 100 -4.96 8.09 -1.57
N PRO A 101 -5.44 8.31 -0.32
CA PRO A 101 -5.37 7.40 0.82
C PRO A 101 -6.32 6.19 0.64
N TYR A 102 -5.85 5.01 1.04
CA TYR A 102 -6.64 3.79 0.94
C TYR A 102 -6.56 3.00 2.25
N LYS A 103 -7.72 2.73 2.82
CA LYS A 103 -7.84 1.79 3.93
C LYS A 103 -8.24 0.41 3.42
N MET A 104 -7.40 -0.59 3.72
CA MET A 104 -7.69 -1.96 3.32
C MET A 104 -8.80 -2.54 4.21
N ARG A 105 -9.91 -3.00 3.62
CA ARG A 105 -10.93 -3.76 4.34
C ARG A 105 -10.35 -5.09 4.79
N THR A 106 -10.34 -5.30 6.12
CA THR A 106 -9.58 -6.39 6.75
C THR A 106 -10.47 -7.19 7.67
N ALA A 107 -10.44 -8.52 7.53
CA ALA A 107 -10.96 -9.45 8.53
C ALA A 107 -9.82 -9.96 9.41
N VAL A 108 -9.98 -9.89 10.71
CA VAL A 108 -8.99 -10.38 11.69
C VAL A 108 -9.40 -11.76 12.18
N LEU A 109 -8.53 -12.74 11.98
CA LEU A 109 -8.77 -14.11 12.48
C LEU A 109 -8.10 -14.28 13.86
N VAL A 110 -8.87 -14.72 14.82
CA VAL A 110 -8.42 -14.88 16.21
C VAL A 110 -8.73 -16.27 16.76
N THR A 111 -7.99 -16.67 17.78
CA THR A 111 -8.24 -17.93 18.52
C THR A 111 -8.47 -17.63 20.01
N LYS A 112 -7.55 -18.07 20.87
CA LYS A 112 -7.69 -17.97 22.33
C LYS A 112 -7.10 -16.69 22.91
N THR A 113 -5.95 -16.25 22.38
CA THR A 113 -5.18 -15.13 22.94
C THR A 113 -5.53 -13.82 22.23
N ASP A 114 -5.69 -12.77 23.01
CA ASP A 114 -6.23 -11.48 22.62
C ASP A 114 -5.18 -10.42 22.27
N HIS A 115 -3.90 -10.65 22.62
CA HIS A 115 -2.84 -9.65 22.51
C HIS A 115 -2.65 -9.13 21.08
N CYS A 116 -2.72 -10.03 20.06
CA CYS A 116 -2.60 -9.61 18.67
C CYS A 116 -3.82 -8.77 18.22
N LEU A 117 -5.03 -9.17 18.66
CA LEU A 117 -6.24 -8.40 18.34
C LEU A 117 -6.20 -7.02 18.97
N ASN A 118 -5.85 -6.91 20.24
CA ASN A 118 -5.71 -5.63 20.94
C ASN A 118 -4.69 -4.72 20.27
N GLU A 119 -3.54 -5.25 19.86
CA GLU A 119 -2.49 -4.49 19.16
C GLU A 119 -2.99 -3.97 17.81
N ILE A 120 -3.66 -4.81 17.00
CA ILE A 120 -4.22 -4.41 15.70
C ILE A 120 -5.29 -3.32 15.90
N LEU A 121 -6.23 -3.52 16.83
CA LEU A 121 -7.29 -2.55 17.12
C LEU A 121 -6.69 -1.20 17.58
N TRP A 122 -5.71 -1.25 18.47
CA TRP A 122 -5.07 -0.06 19.01
C TRP A 122 -4.31 0.72 17.92
N ARG A 123 -3.50 0.05 17.12
CA ARG A 123 -2.77 0.70 16.01
C ARG A 123 -3.68 1.22 14.92
N THR A 124 -4.77 0.52 14.64
CA THR A 124 -5.80 1.01 13.70
C THR A 124 -6.45 2.28 14.22
N LYS A 125 -6.78 2.34 15.52
CA LYS A 125 -7.35 3.52 16.17
C LYS A 125 -6.40 4.71 16.18
N LEU A 126 -5.10 4.48 16.33
CA LEU A 126 -4.06 5.50 16.24
C LEU A 126 -3.80 5.96 14.79
N GLY A 127 -4.36 5.27 13.79
CA GLY A 127 -4.10 5.56 12.38
C GLY A 127 -2.74 5.04 11.88
N GLU A 128 -2.01 4.24 12.66
CA GLU A 128 -0.73 3.65 12.25
C GLU A 128 -0.88 2.53 11.22
N MET A 129 -2.07 1.94 11.13
CA MET A 129 -2.39 0.91 10.13
C MET A 129 -3.47 1.43 9.18
N PRO A 130 -3.20 1.48 7.86
CA PRO A 130 -4.18 1.94 6.87
C PRO A 130 -5.20 0.83 6.56
N ILE A 131 -5.90 0.34 7.59
CA ILE A 131 -6.92 -0.70 7.49
C ILE A 131 -8.25 -0.25 8.06
N GLU A 132 -9.32 -0.83 7.54
CA GLU A 132 -10.67 -0.79 8.07
C GLU A 132 -11.02 -2.22 8.53
N ILE A 133 -11.15 -2.43 9.84
CA ILE A 133 -11.50 -3.76 10.34
C ILE A 133 -13.00 -3.95 10.11
N THR A 134 -13.35 -4.85 9.19
CA THR A 134 -14.74 -5.13 8.82
C THR A 134 -15.34 -6.30 9.58
N SER A 135 -14.50 -7.17 10.14
CA SER A 135 -14.93 -8.31 10.93
C SER A 135 -13.79 -8.90 11.76
N VAL A 136 -14.15 -9.47 12.89
CA VAL A 136 -13.28 -10.34 13.69
C VAL A 136 -13.87 -11.74 13.70
N ILE A 137 -13.12 -12.72 13.23
CA ILE A 137 -13.57 -14.11 13.08
C ILE A 137 -12.80 -15.00 14.07
N GLY A 138 -13.48 -15.55 15.04
CA GLY A 138 -12.91 -16.44 16.05
C GLY A 138 -13.55 -17.82 16.03
N ASN A 139 -12.75 -18.84 16.31
CA ASN A 139 -13.25 -20.21 16.58
C ASN A 139 -13.54 -20.44 18.08
N ARG A 140 -13.38 -19.43 18.92
CA ARG A 140 -13.58 -19.44 20.37
C ARG A 140 -14.17 -18.11 20.85
N PRO A 141 -14.91 -18.09 21.96
CA PRO A 141 -15.55 -16.87 22.47
C PRO A 141 -14.60 -15.92 23.21
N ASP A 142 -13.34 -16.31 23.46
CA ASP A 142 -12.40 -15.58 24.33
C ASP A 142 -12.19 -14.11 23.91
N CYS A 143 -12.19 -13.82 22.59
CA CYS A 143 -11.99 -12.46 22.04
C CYS A 143 -13.30 -11.74 21.69
N LYS A 144 -14.47 -12.32 22.01
CA LYS A 144 -15.77 -11.78 21.59
C LYS A 144 -16.02 -10.39 22.14
N GLU A 145 -15.87 -10.23 23.46
CA GLU A 145 -16.10 -8.94 24.13
C GLU A 145 -15.19 -7.82 23.60
N ILE A 146 -13.92 -8.14 23.33
CA ILE A 146 -12.96 -7.18 22.79
C ILE A 146 -13.39 -6.73 21.37
N ALA A 147 -13.83 -7.68 20.55
CA ALA A 147 -14.28 -7.38 19.20
C ALA A 147 -15.57 -6.52 19.19
N GLU A 148 -16.55 -6.84 20.06
CA GLU A 148 -17.81 -6.10 20.20
C GLU A 148 -17.61 -4.68 20.74
N ASN A 149 -16.64 -4.48 21.64
CA ASN A 149 -16.30 -3.16 22.18
C ASN A 149 -15.52 -2.27 21.21
N ALA A 150 -14.96 -2.84 20.14
CA ALA A 150 -14.21 -2.09 19.15
C ALA A 150 -15.08 -1.48 18.02
N GLY A 151 -16.34 -1.84 17.92
CA GLY A 151 -17.33 -1.32 16.98
C GLY A 151 -17.59 -2.24 15.82
#